data_fa00f3fc78f83d1143df87c2f29b9c83
#
_entry.id   fa00f3fc78f83d1143df87c2f29b9c83
#
_cell.length_a   1.000
_cell.length_b   1.000
_cell.length_c   1.000
_cell.angle_alpha   90.00
_cell.angle_beta   90.00
_cell.angle_gamma   90.00
#
_symmetry.space_group_name_H-M   'P 1'
#
loop_
_entity.id
_entity.type
_entity.pdbx_description
1 polymer ?
#
loop_
_entity_poly.entity_id
_entity_poly.type
_entity_poly.pdbx_seq_one_letter_code
_entity_poly.pdbx_strand_id
1 'polypeptide(L)'
;MIDVGITRFIPTFFFKFPPMNIFTSLKRQMPNIITLGNLTCGVVACYMASQGFLWQAAVYIIAGIFLDFFDGLAARLLGVASPVGKELDSLADVVTSGVAPALILFKTIPTNPTWLYILSLAAFLMPAFAAYRLAKFNLDTRQSHSFLGLPAPSNALIWVGLALLSNNSTYPPYPLLDNYFYFYVALIVLSLITDILMVSELPMFSLKFNFKDLSWKTNRIQYIFLIGCALIIGITRQWYAISILILWYILLSLLTQRKHPAND
;
A
#
# COMPACT_ATOMS: atom_id res chain seq x y z
N MET A 1 44.51 -47.37 -33.79
CA MET A 1 43.09 -47.33 -34.09
C MET A 1 42.36 -47.40 -32.76
N ILE A 2 42.03 -46.26 -32.20
CA ILE A 2 41.18 -46.15 -31.02
C ILE A 2 40.12 -45.15 -31.38
N ASP A 3 38.93 -45.67 -31.68
CA ASP A 3 37.72 -44.92 -32.01
C ASP A 3 37.07 -44.54 -30.66
N VAL A 4 37.19 -43.26 -30.28
CA VAL A 4 36.56 -42.75 -29.07
C VAL A 4 35.25 -42.07 -29.47
N GLY A 5 34.17 -42.85 -29.31
CA GLY A 5 32.82 -42.35 -29.52
C GLY A 5 32.43 -41.23 -28.57
N ILE A 6 32.57 -39.99 -29.01
CA ILE A 6 32.03 -38.81 -28.37
C ILE A 6 30.76 -38.36 -29.12
N THR A 7 29.70 -39.14 -28.97
CA THR A 7 28.38 -38.72 -29.38
C THR A 7 27.38 -39.33 -28.44
N ARG A 8 26.96 -38.61 -27.43
CA ARG A 8 25.65 -38.69 -26.75
C ARG A 8 25.70 -38.10 -25.34
N PHE A 9 25.52 -36.78 -25.23
CA PHE A 9 24.85 -36.20 -24.06
C PHE A 9 24.54 -34.73 -24.39
N ILE A 10 23.64 -34.53 -25.36
CA ILE A 10 22.84 -33.31 -25.36
C ILE A 10 21.44 -33.75 -24.94
N PRO A 11 21.01 -33.49 -23.69
CA PRO A 11 19.60 -33.64 -23.37
C PRO A 11 18.88 -32.56 -24.17
N THR A 12 18.18 -33.00 -25.20
CA THR A 12 17.19 -32.17 -25.92
C THR A 12 16.08 -31.87 -24.94
N PHE A 13 16.28 -30.83 -24.17
CA PHE A 13 15.22 -30.16 -23.44
C PHE A 13 14.36 -29.40 -24.47
N PHE A 14 13.68 -30.13 -25.34
CA PHE A 14 12.60 -29.58 -26.10
C PHE A 14 11.50 -29.24 -25.09
N PHE A 15 11.43 -27.99 -24.66
CA PHE A 15 10.24 -27.41 -24.08
C PHE A 15 9.12 -27.58 -25.13
N LYS A 16 8.36 -28.66 -24.98
CA LYS A 16 7.13 -28.87 -25.73
C LYS A 16 6.14 -27.85 -25.21
N PHE A 17 6.17 -26.63 -25.74
CA PHE A 17 5.11 -25.67 -25.48
C PHE A 17 3.83 -26.26 -26.10
N PRO A 18 2.80 -26.52 -25.29
CA PRO A 18 1.51 -26.92 -25.86
C PRO A 18 1.02 -25.78 -26.77
N PRO A 19 0.28 -26.07 -27.85
CA PRO A 19 -0.27 -25.04 -28.72
C PRO A 19 -1.15 -24.12 -27.87
N MET A 20 -0.61 -22.96 -27.52
CA MET A 20 -1.25 -22.02 -26.64
C MET A 20 -2.20 -21.18 -27.48
N ASN A 21 -3.49 -21.39 -27.29
CA ASN A 21 -4.52 -20.56 -27.92
C ASN A 21 -4.27 -19.12 -27.43
N ILE A 22 -3.95 -18.19 -28.32
CA ILE A 22 -3.53 -16.80 -27.99
C ILE A 22 -4.57 -16.15 -27.06
N PHE A 23 -5.85 -16.41 -27.27
CA PHE A 23 -6.95 -15.88 -26.43
C PHE A 23 -6.90 -16.40 -24.99
N THR A 24 -6.60 -17.68 -24.78
CA THR A 24 -6.51 -18.25 -23.42
C THR A 24 -5.27 -17.77 -22.70
N SER A 25 -4.17 -17.56 -23.44
CA SER A 25 -2.94 -16.97 -22.91
C SER A 25 -3.15 -15.51 -22.51
N LEU A 26 -3.76 -14.69 -23.35
CA LEU A 26 -4.04 -13.29 -23.07
C LEU A 26 -4.96 -13.12 -21.86
N LYS A 27 -6.04 -13.91 -21.78
CA LYS A 27 -6.95 -13.94 -20.63
C LYS A 27 -6.21 -14.24 -19.32
N ARG A 28 -5.25 -15.18 -19.35
CA ARG A 28 -4.46 -15.59 -18.19
C ARG A 28 -3.47 -14.51 -17.75
N GLN A 29 -2.98 -13.68 -18.67
CA GLN A 29 -2.01 -12.61 -18.39
C GLN A 29 -2.68 -11.27 -18.04
N MET A 30 -3.99 -11.13 -18.24
CA MET A 30 -4.69 -9.86 -18.00
C MET A 30 -4.48 -9.28 -16.58
N PRO A 31 -4.62 -10.07 -15.49
CA PRO A 31 -4.33 -9.54 -14.14
C PRO A 31 -2.88 -9.05 -14.02
N ASN A 32 -1.91 -9.83 -14.51
CA ASN A 32 -0.50 -9.47 -14.45
C ASN A 32 -0.20 -8.15 -15.20
N ILE A 33 -0.90 -7.89 -16.32
CA ILE A 33 -0.76 -6.61 -17.05
C ILE A 33 -1.28 -5.44 -16.21
N ILE A 34 -2.39 -5.63 -15.50
CA ILE A 34 -2.94 -4.60 -14.60
C ILE A 34 -1.97 -4.35 -13.42
N THR A 35 -1.41 -5.42 -12.84
CA THR A 35 -0.38 -5.31 -11.78
C THR A 35 0.88 -4.58 -12.26
N LEU A 36 1.33 -4.84 -13.50
CA LEU A 36 2.43 -4.06 -14.10
C LEU A 36 2.05 -2.59 -14.31
N GLY A 37 0.77 -2.31 -14.56
CA GLY A 37 0.23 -0.95 -14.58
C GLY A 37 0.33 -0.27 -13.20
N ASN A 38 -0.01 -0.99 -12.10
CA ASN A 38 0.20 -0.54 -10.73
C ASN A 38 1.68 -0.20 -10.50
N LEU A 39 2.59 -1.13 -10.81
CA LEU A 39 4.04 -0.91 -10.69
C LEU A 39 4.50 0.33 -11.46
N THR A 40 4.03 0.49 -12.71
CA THR A 40 4.37 1.65 -13.54
C THR A 40 3.90 2.95 -12.91
N CYS A 41 2.68 2.99 -12.37
CA CYS A 41 2.16 4.13 -11.60
C CYS A 41 3.06 4.43 -10.39
N GLY A 42 3.48 3.40 -9.64
CA GLY A 42 4.40 3.55 -8.51
C GLY A 42 5.75 4.14 -8.91
N VAL A 43 6.35 3.67 -10.00
CA VAL A 43 7.62 4.20 -10.52
C VAL A 43 7.48 5.66 -10.96
N VAL A 44 6.40 6.00 -11.68
CA VAL A 44 6.12 7.40 -12.06
C VAL A 44 5.88 8.27 -10.82
N ALA A 45 5.18 7.77 -9.82
CA ALA A 45 4.99 8.46 -8.55
C ALA A 45 6.33 8.76 -7.85
N CYS A 46 7.25 7.80 -7.82
CA CYS A 46 8.61 7.99 -7.29
C CYS A 46 9.36 9.09 -8.06
N TYR A 47 9.29 9.08 -9.38
CA TYR A 47 9.90 10.11 -10.21
C TYR A 47 9.30 11.49 -9.92
N MET A 48 7.98 11.62 -9.90
CA MET A 48 7.30 12.89 -9.59
C MET A 48 7.65 13.40 -8.20
N ALA A 49 7.64 12.52 -7.18
CA ALA A 49 8.04 12.88 -5.83
C ALA A 49 9.50 13.36 -5.78
N SER A 50 10.42 12.69 -6.48
CA SER A 50 11.84 13.08 -6.54
C SER A 50 12.05 14.47 -7.12
N GLN A 51 11.21 14.88 -8.07
CA GLN A 51 11.21 16.22 -8.68
C GLN A 51 10.48 17.28 -7.83
N GLY A 52 9.86 16.89 -6.71
CA GLY A 52 9.07 17.78 -5.85
C GLY A 52 7.62 17.97 -6.30
N PHE A 53 7.17 17.27 -7.34
CA PHE A 53 5.78 17.30 -7.81
C PHE A 53 4.89 16.38 -6.96
N LEU A 54 4.72 16.71 -5.68
CA LEU A 54 4.09 15.83 -4.70
C LEU A 54 2.62 15.55 -4.98
N TRP A 55 1.88 16.54 -5.48
CA TRP A 55 0.48 16.36 -5.87
C TRP A 55 0.33 15.32 -7.00
N GLN A 56 1.18 15.42 -8.03
CA GLN A 56 1.20 14.45 -9.12
C GLN A 56 1.60 13.06 -8.63
N ALA A 57 2.62 12.97 -7.75
CA ALA A 57 3.00 11.72 -7.13
C ALA A 57 1.82 11.06 -6.40
N ALA A 58 1.06 11.85 -5.62
CA ALA A 58 -0.13 11.37 -4.93
C ALA A 58 -1.20 10.80 -5.88
N VAL A 59 -1.45 11.49 -7.01
CA VAL A 59 -2.40 11.02 -8.03
C VAL A 59 -1.97 9.67 -8.62
N TYR A 60 -0.67 9.51 -8.93
CA TYR A 60 -0.15 8.24 -9.44
C TYR A 60 -0.20 7.12 -8.40
N ILE A 61 0.04 7.41 -7.11
CA ILE A 61 -0.15 6.41 -6.04
C ILE A 61 -1.61 5.96 -5.97
N ILE A 62 -2.56 6.91 -6.00
CA ILE A 62 -4.00 6.58 -6.00
C ILE A 62 -4.35 5.71 -7.21
N ALA A 63 -3.86 6.07 -8.40
CA ALA A 63 -4.08 5.29 -9.62
C ALA A 63 -3.50 3.88 -9.50
N GLY A 64 -2.30 3.73 -8.91
CA GLY A 64 -1.68 2.44 -8.66
C GLY A 64 -2.51 1.57 -7.71
N ILE A 65 -2.92 2.11 -6.55
CA ILE A 65 -3.79 1.40 -5.59
C ILE A 65 -5.12 0.98 -6.24
N PHE A 66 -5.65 1.81 -7.14
CA PHE A 66 -6.86 1.48 -7.89
C PHE A 66 -6.65 0.31 -8.85
N LEU A 67 -5.52 0.30 -9.58
CA LEU A 67 -5.16 -0.82 -10.47
C LEU A 67 -4.94 -2.11 -9.68
N ASP A 68 -4.26 -2.06 -8.51
CA ASP A 68 -4.09 -3.16 -7.58
C ASP A 68 -5.43 -3.81 -7.19
N PHE A 69 -6.42 -2.99 -6.83
CA PHE A 69 -7.76 -3.51 -6.55
C PHE A 69 -8.36 -4.27 -7.76
N PHE A 70 -8.14 -3.77 -8.98
CA PHE A 70 -8.70 -4.37 -10.19
C PHE A 70 -7.98 -5.64 -10.64
N ASP A 71 -6.67 -5.79 -10.44
CA ASP A 71 -5.97 -7.01 -10.81
C ASP A 71 -6.40 -8.20 -9.95
N GLY A 72 -6.55 -8.00 -8.63
CA GLY A 72 -7.11 -9.02 -7.74
C GLY A 72 -8.57 -9.36 -8.05
N LEU A 73 -9.36 -8.37 -8.47
CA LEU A 73 -10.74 -8.61 -8.93
C LEU A 73 -10.74 -9.40 -10.24
N ALA A 74 -9.92 -9.00 -11.23
CA ALA A 74 -9.80 -9.66 -12.52
C ALA A 74 -9.32 -11.11 -12.37
N ALA A 75 -8.29 -11.36 -11.52
CA ALA A 75 -7.80 -12.71 -11.26
C ALA A 75 -8.88 -13.64 -10.74
N ARG A 76 -9.73 -13.14 -9.82
CA ARG A 76 -10.86 -13.89 -9.25
C ARG A 76 -11.97 -14.12 -10.24
N LEU A 77 -12.42 -13.09 -10.97
CA LEU A 77 -13.51 -13.17 -11.94
C LEU A 77 -13.14 -14.08 -13.13
N LEU A 78 -11.90 -14.05 -13.57
CA LEU A 78 -11.43 -14.85 -14.70
C LEU A 78 -11.00 -16.26 -14.28
N GLY A 79 -10.88 -16.55 -12.97
CA GLY A 79 -10.43 -17.84 -12.44
C GLY A 79 -8.97 -18.15 -12.82
N VAL A 80 -8.09 -17.14 -12.91
CA VAL A 80 -6.71 -17.27 -13.42
C VAL A 80 -5.65 -16.86 -12.37
N ALA A 81 -6.00 -16.89 -11.09
CA ALA A 81 -5.04 -16.62 -10.01
C ALA A 81 -3.80 -17.51 -10.16
N SER A 82 -2.60 -16.94 -10.04
CA SER A 82 -1.33 -17.65 -10.17
C SER A 82 -0.36 -17.26 -9.06
N PRO A 83 0.56 -18.17 -8.65
CA PRO A 83 1.61 -17.83 -7.69
C PRO A 83 2.47 -16.65 -8.16
N VAL A 84 2.83 -16.61 -9.45
CA VAL A 84 3.61 -15.51 -10.04
C VAL A 84 2.85 -14.18 -9.95
N GLY A 85 1.53 -14.20 -10.21
CA GLY A 85 0.70 -12.99 -10.08
C GLY A 85 0.70 -12.45 -8.65
N LYS A 86 0.61 -13.32 -7.64
CA LYS A 86 0.66 -12.93 -6.22
C LYS A 86 1.99 -12.29 -5.83
N GLU A 87 3.12 -12.84 -6.30
CA GLU A 87 4.44 -12.26 -6.02
C GLU A 87 4.64 -10.93 -6.75
N LEU A 88 4.17 -10.85 -8.01
CA LEU A 88 4.24 -9.62 -8.81
C LEU A 88 3.44 -8.49 -8.16
N ASP A 89 2.26 -8.78 -7.65
CA ASP A 89 1.40 -7.90 -6.89
C ASP A 89 2.12 -7.32 -5.65
N SER A 90 2.71 -8.20 -4.84
CA SER A 90 3.51 -7.76 -3.68
C SER A 90 4.70 -6.88 -4.06
N LEU A 91 5.40 -7.18 -5.17
CA LEU A 91 6.52 -6.37 -5.65
C LEU A 91 6.05 -4.99 -6.15
N ALA A 92 4.92 -4.93 -6.84
CA ALA A 92 4.31 -3.68 -7.28
C ALA A 92 3.92 -2.81 -6.09
N ASP A 93 3.32 -3.42 -5.06
CA ASP A 93 2.88 -2.75 -3.84
C ASP A 93 4.03 -2.18 -3.02
N VAL A 94 5.17 -2.87 -2.94
CA VAL A 94 6.37 -2.31 -2.29
C VAL A 94 6.76 -0.97 -2.92
N VAL A 95 6.66 -0.84 -4.25
CA VAL A 95 7.01 0.40 -4.95
C VAL A 95 5.90 1.46 -4.75
N THR A 96 4.66 1.10 -5.01
CA THR A 96 3.53 2.05 -5.03
C THR A 96 3.13 2.47 -3.61
N SER A 97 3.10 1.53 -2.66
CA SER A 97 2.63 1.77 -1.28
C SER A 97 3.77 1.86 -0.25
N GLY A 98 5.02 1.61 -0.65
CA GLY A 98 6.20 1.74 0.20
C GLY A 98 7.15 2.84 -0.26
N VAL A 99 7.75 2.71 -1.44
CA VAL A 99 8.81 3.64 -1.91
C VAL A 99 8.25 5.02 -2.25
N ALA A 100 7.16 5.09 -3.01
CA ALA A 100 6.59 6.36 -3.46
C ALA A 100 6.12 7.25 -2.28
N PRO A 101 5.36 6.77 -1.29
CA PRO A 101 4.99 7.57 -0.12
C PRO A 101 6.18 7.94 0.78
N ALA A 102 7.21 7.08 0.88
CA ALA A 102 8.45 7.42 1.58
C ALA A 102 9.16 8.63 0.94
N LEU A 103 9.20 8.67 -0.39
CA LEU A 103 9.75 9.81 -1.13
C LEU A 103 8.91 11.08 -0.94
N ILE A 104 7.58 10.96 -0.87
CA ILE A 104 6.71 12.10 -0.55
C ILE A 104 7.07 12.66 0.82
N LEU A 105 7.13 11.82 1.86
CA LEU A 105 7.49 12.24 3.21
C LEU A 105 8.89 12.89 3.23
N PHE A 106 9.89 12.21 2.66
CA PHE A 106 11.26 12.70 2.59
C PHE A 106 11.34 14.09 1.92
N LYS A 107 10.65 14.30 0.82
CA LYS A 107 10.63 15.59 0.09
C LYS A 107 9.79 16.66 0.78
N THR A 108 8.87 16.29 1.65
CA THR A 108 8.10 17.23 2.46
C THR A 108 8.97 17.92 3.53
N ILE A 109 10.03 17.25 3.98
CA ILE A 109 10.90 17.73 5.05
C ILE A 109 12.01 18.63 4.47
N PRO A 110 12.25 19.83 5.01
CA PRO A 110 13.26 20.74 4.50
C PRO A 110 14.68 20.21 4.73
N THR A 111 15.61 20.60 3.86
CA THR A 111 17.02 20.23 3.97
C THR A 111 17.79 20.98 5.07
N ASN A 112 17.24 22.07 5.58
CA ASN A 112 17.79 22.85 6.67
C ASN A 112 16.83 22.86 7.87
N PRO A 113 17.32 22.66 9.10
CA PRO A 113 18.72 22.37 9.45
C PRO A 113 19.17 20.93 9.09
N THR A 114 20.47 20.71 8.89
CA THR A 114 21.07 19.46 8.43
C THR A 114 20.63 18.22 9.25
N TRP A 115 20.50 18.36 10.57
CA TRP A 115 20.06 17.24 11.43
C TRP A 115 18.61 16.81 11.13
N LEU A 116 17.72 17.73 10.75
CA LEU A 116 16.34 17.41 10.35
C LEU A 116 16.33 16.65 9.02
N TYR A 117 17.18 17.05 8.08
CA TYR A 117 17.39 16.30 6.83
C TYR A 117 17.89 14.88 7.09
N ILE A 118 18.87 14.70 8.00
CA ILE A 118 19.36 13.37 8.38
C ILE A 118 18.22 12.56 9.01
N LEU A 119 17.42 13.16 9.87
CA LEU A 119 16.28 12.47 10.50
C LEU A 119 15.22 12.07 9.48
N SER A 120 15.04 12.85 8.41
CA SER A 120 14.09 12.52 7.33
C SER A 120 14.44 11.24 6.56
N LEU A 121 15.70 10.78 6.63
CA LEU A 121 16.11 9.50 6.04
C LEU A 121 15.37 8.31 6.69
N ALA A 122 14.82 8.48 7.88
CA ALA A 122 13.97 7.46 8.52
C ALA A 122 12.72 7.13 7.68
N ALA A 123 12.27 8.04 6.80
CA ALA A 123 11.19 7.77 5.86
C ALA A 123 11.47 6.53 4.98
N PHE A 124 12.74 6.26 4.67
CA PHE A 124 13.14 5.10 3.85
C PHE A 124 13.08 3.75 4.59
N LEU A 125 12.68 3.72 5.86
CA LEU A 125 12.30 2.49 6.54
C LEU A 125 10.94 1.98 6.04
N MET A 126 10.04 2.87 5.61
CA MET A 126 8.69 2.52 5.14
C MET A 126 8.69 1.41 4.06
N PRO A 127 9.50 1.46 2.98
CA PRO A 127 9.58 0.37 2.01
C PRO A 127 10.02 -0.97 2.61
N ALA A 128 10.95 -0.95 3.58
CA ALA A 128 11.43 -2.16 4.24
C ALA A 128 10.32 -2.81 5.07
N PHE A 129 9.58 -2.02 5.85
CA PHE A 129 8.44 -2.50 6.63
C PHE A 129 7.29 -2.97 5.73
N ALA A 130 7.01 -2.27 4.61
CA ALA A 130 6.03 -2.69 3.62
C ALA A 130 6.41 -4.03 2.98
N ALA A 131 7.65 -4.20 2.54
CA ALA A 131 8.16 -5.45 1.96
C ALA A 131 8.07 -6.61 2.96
N TYR A 132 8.52 -6.40 4.21
CA TYR A 132 8.43 -7.42 5.25
C TYR A 132 6.98 -7.82 5.54
N ARG A 133 6.08 -6.84 5.63
CA ARG A 133 4.64 -7.09 5.84
C ARG A 133 4.05 -7.94 4.71
N LEU A 134 4.32 -7.58 3.45
CA LEU A 134 3.79 -8.30 2.28
C LEU A 134 4.34 -9.72 2.21
N ALA A 135 5.63 -9.92 2.51
CA ALA A 135 6.23 -11.25 2.59
C ALA A 135 5.58 -12.09 3.72
N LYS A 136 5.39 -11.51 4.92
CA LYS A 136 4.70 -12.17 6.05
C LYS A 136 3.26 -12.52 5.68
N PHE A 137 2.53 -11.60 5.02
CA PHE A 137 1.16 -11.81 4.56
C PHE A 137 1.06 -12.95 3.54
N ASN A 138 2.01 -13.08 2.63
CA ASN A 138 2.01 -14.13 1.62
C ASN A 138 2.19 -15.53 2.21
N LEU A 139 2.86 -15.64 3.34
CA LEU A 139 3.15 -16.91 4.02
C LEU A 139 2.12 -17.28 5.12
N ASP A 140 1.39 -16.29 5.65
CA ASP A 140 0.48 -16.50 6.78
C ASP A 140 -0.89 -17.00 6.34
N THR A 141 -1.17 -18.26 6.66
CA THR A 141 -2.46 -18.93 6.38
C THR A 141 -3.60 -18.50 7.32
N ARG A 142 -3.29 -17.83 8.44
CA ARG A 142 -4.28 -17.40 9.46
C ARG A 142 -5.14 -16.22 9.00
N GLN A 143 -4.70 -15.48 7.99
CA GLN A 143 -5.31 -14.21 7.55
C GLN A 143 -6.60 -14.36 6.72
N SER A 144 -7.17 -15.56 6.66
CA SER A 144 -8.46 -15.80 5.99
C SER A 144 -9.66 -15.11 6.68
N HIS A 145 -9.57 -14.83 7.98
CA HIS A 145 -10.68 -14.31 8.80
C HIS A 145 -10.48 -12.87 9.31
N SER A 146 -9.25 -12.41 9.55
CA SER A 146 -8.97 -11.05 10.04
C SER A 146 -7.67 -10.51 9.46
N PHE A 147 -7.64 -9.20 9.17
CA PHE A 147 -6.41 -8.52 8.78
C PHE A 147 -5.56 -8.24 10.02
N LEU A 148 -4.32 -8.72 10.02
CA LEU A 148 -3.33 -8.41 11.04
C LEU A 148 -2.42 -7.27 10.55
N GLY A 149 -2.28 -6.24 11.37
CA GLY A 149 -1.50 -5.05 11.06
C GLY A 149 -2.13 -4.09 10.05
N LEU A 150 -1.56 -2.89 9.94
CA LEU A 150 -2.01 -1.86 9.01
C LEU A 150 -1.72 -2.27 7.55
N PRO A 151 -2.70 -2.24 6.64
CA PRO A 151 -2.46 -2.48 5.21
C PRO A 151 -1.48 -1.46 4.60
N ALA A 152 -0.53 -1.92 3.76
CA ALA A 152 0.44 -1.03 3.11
C ALA A 152 -0.23 0.07 2.26
N PRO A 153 -1.28 -0.19 1.46
CA PRO A 153 -2.02 0.87 0.78
C PRO A 153 -2.65 1.88 1.74
N SER A 154 -3.12 1.44 2.91
CA SER A 154 -3.66 2.37 3.93
C SER A 154 -2.58 3.27 4.50
N ASN A 155 -1.38 2.73 4.77
CA ASN A 155 -0.24 3.56 5.16
C ASN A 155 0.10 4.59 4.07
N ALA A 156 0.19 4.18 2.81
CA ALA A 156 0.47 5.08 1.68
C ALA A 156 -0.53 6.24 1.60
N LEU A 157 -1.83 5.99 1.83
CA LEU A 157 -2.88 7.01 1.76
C LEU A 157 -2.72 8.12 2.81
N ILE A 158 -2.05 7.87 3.95
CA ILE A 158 -1.72 8.93 4.93
C ILE A 158 -0.82 9.97 4.26
N TRP A 159 0.20 9.54 3.54
CA TRP A 159 1.19 10.41 2.89
C TRP A 159 0.65 11.03 1.59
N VAL A 160 -0.22 10.31 0.89
CA VAL A 160 -0.99 10.84 -0.25
C VAL A 160 -1.81 12.06 0.17
N GLY A 161 -2.56 12.00 1.26
CA GLY A 161 -3.33 13.15 1.73
C GLY A 161 -2.44 14.33 2.13
N LEU A 162 -1.27 14.08 2.73
CA LEU A 162 -0.27 15.11 3.00
C LEU A 162 0.24 15.76 1.69
N ALA A 163 0.55 14.96 0.68
CA ALA A 163 1.01 15.47 -0.61
C ALA A 163 -0.07 16.29 -1.34
N LEU A 164 -1.34 15.91 -1.22
CA LEU A 164 -2.46 16.65 -1.81
C LEU A 164 -2.69 18.03 -1.18
N LEU A 165 -2.16 18.27 0.04
CA LEU A 165 -2.11 19.61 0.62
C LEU A 165 -1.12 20.52 -0.09
N SER A 166 -0.08 20.01 -0.69
CA SER A 166 0.95 20.79 -1.38
C SER A 166 0.47 21.26 -2.75
N ASN A 167 -0.61 22.04 -2.76
CA ASN A 167 -1.25 22.55 -3.96
C ASN A 167 -0.34 23.54 -4.70
N ASN A 168 0.48 23.06 -5.63
CA ASN A 168 1.18 23.74 -6.75
C ASN A 168 1.91 25.08 -6.49
N SER A 169 2.01 25.60 -5.29
CA SER A 169 2.63 26.88 -5.05
C SER A 169 3.34 26.92 -3.70
N THR A 170 4.66 26.98 -3.79
CA THR A 170 5.60 27.41 -2.74
C THR A 170 5.57 26.54 -1.48
N TYR A 171 6.55 25.65 -1.37
CA TYR A 171 6.88 24.94 -0.15
C TYR A 171 7.44 25.89 0.92
N PRO A 172 7.02 25.78 2.16
CA PRO A 172 6.00 24.92 2.77
C PRO A 172 4.60 25.54 2.77
N PRO A 173 3.51 24.76 2.55
CA PRO A 173 2.14 25.29 2.52
C PRO A 173 1.56 25.65 3.89
N TYR A 174 2.37 25.70 4.95
CA TYR A 174 1.90 25.86 6.33
C TYR A 174 2.48 27.10 7.04
N PRO A 175 1.98 28.32 6.75
CA PRO A 175 2.44 29.52 7.42
C PRO A 175 1.91 29.67 8.86
N LEU A 176 1.15 28.69 9.38
CA LEU A 176 0.42 28.85 10.65
C LEU A 176 1.16 28.36 11.89
N LEU A 177 2.35 27.78 11.77
CA LEU A 177 3.11 27.30 12.91
C LEU A 177 4.50 27.95 12.94
N ASP A 178 4.71 28.91 13.83
CA ASP A 178 6.02 29.51 14.10
C ASP A 178 7.10 28.49 14.52
N ASN A 179 6.70 27.22 14.71
CA ASN A 179 7.55 26.10 15.09
C ASN A 179 7.36 24.90 14.14
N TYR A 180 7.70 25.06 12.86
CA TYR A 180 7.73 23.97 11.86
C TYR A 180 8.52 22.74 12.30
N PHE A 181 9.47 22.93 13.20
CA PHE A 181 10.26 21.88 13.79
C PHE A 181 9.43 20.73 14.36
N TYR A 182 8.53 21.03 15.30
CA TYR A 182 7.70 20.01 15.94
C TYR A 182 6.79 19.30 14.95
N PHE A 183 6.33 20.02 13.92
CA PHE A 183 5.51 19.45 12.86
C PHE A 183 6.27 18.38 12.05
N TYR A 184 7.49 18.69 11.59
CA TYR A 184 8.28 17.73 10.82
C TYR A 184 8.74 16.53 11.66
N VAL A 185 9.11 16.76 12.92
CA VAL A 185 9.40 15.67 13.85
C VAL A 185 8.17 14.79 14.07
N ALA A 186 6.99 15.40 14.23
CA ALA A 186 5.74 14.65 14.37
C ALA A 186 5.43 13.78 13.13
N LEU A 187 5.70 14.27 11.91
CA LEU A 187 5.55 13.47 10.70
C LEU A 187 6.48 12.25 10.68
N ILE A 188 7.75 12.42 11.09
CA ILE A 188 8.71 11.32 11.15
C ILE A 188 8.29 10.31 12.23
N VAL A 189 7.89 10.77 13.40
CA VAL A 189 7.38 9.90 14.48
C VAL A 189 6.13 9.15 14.02
N LEU A 190 5.22 9.83 13.30
CA LEU A 190 4.02 9.21 12.74
C LEU A 190 4.40 8.12 11.74
N SER A 191 5.41 8.33 10.87
CA SER A 191 5.83 7.30 9.92
C SER A 191 6.37 6.07 10.64
N LEU A 192 7.21 6.24 11.64
CA LEU A 192 7.74 5.11 12.43
C LEU A 192 6.63 4.34 13.17
N ILE A 193 5.65 5.05 13.71
CA ILE A 193 4.49 4.42 14.37
C ILE A 193 3.68 3.60 13.34
N THR A 194 3.39 4.17 12.18
CA THR A 194 2.60 3.47 11.15
C THR A 194 3.38 2.31 10.51
N ASP A 195 4.71 2.43 10.38
CA ASP A 195 5.59 1.35 9.94
C ASP A 195 5.58 0.17 10.92
N ILE A 196 5.68 0.44 12.22
CA ILE A 196 5.55 -0.59 13.26
C ILE A 196 4.15 -1.21 13.24
N LEU A 197 3.10 -0.40 13.06
CA LEU A 197 1.73 -0.89 12.94
C LEU A 197 1.52 -1.80 11.73
N MET A 198 2.22 -1.57 10.62
CA MET A 198 2.16 -2.47 9.45
C MET A 198 2.62 -3.89 9.77
N VAL A 199 3.66 -4.04 10.58
CA VAL A 199 4.27 -5.35 10.92
C VAL A 199 3.65 -5.97 12.17
N SER A 200 2.89 -5.19 12.95
CA SER A 200 2.25 -5.65 14.18
C SER A 200 1.20 -6.73 13.90
N GLU A 201 0.94 -7.57 14.90
CA GLU A 201 -0.15 -8.56 14.86
C GLU A 201 -1.48 -8.01 15.42
N LEU A 202 -1.62 -6.68 15.42
CA LEU A 202 -2.83 -6.03 15.89
C LEU A 202 -3.98 -6.32 14.93
N PRO A 203 -5.08 -6.94 15.39
CA PRO A 203 -6.22 -7.21 14.54
C PRO A 203 -6.90 -5.88 14.15
N MET A 204 -6.93 -5.58 12.87
CA MET A 204 -7.65 -4.43 12.33
C MET A 204 -9.12 -4.82 12.11
N PHE A 205 -10.06 -3.92 12.42
CA PHE A 205 -11.45 -4.23 12.19
C PHE A 205 -11.77 -4.35 10.70
N SER A 206 -12.66 -5.29 10.38
CA SER A 206 -13.08 -5.52 8.99
C SER A 206 -14.16 -4.52 8.59
N LEU A 207 -13.99 -3.89 7.41
CA LEU A 207 -15.01 -3.05 6.78
C LEU A 207 -16.16 -3.86 6.15
N LYS A 208 -16.12 -5.19 6.24
CA LYS A 208 -17.18 -6.04 5.68
C LYS A 208 -18.48 -5.86 6.48
N PHE A 209 -19.51 -5.38 5.81
CA PHE A 209 -20.86 -5.35 6.35
C PHE A 209 -21.49 -6.74 6.34
N ASN A 210 -22.19 -7.07 7.39
CA ASN A 210 -23.11 -8.21 7.36
C ASN A 210 -24.42 -7.78 6.72
N PHE A 211 -24.52 -7.97 5.40
CA PHE A 211 -25.73 -7.60 4.64
C PHE A 211 -26.95 -8.47 4.95
N LYS A 212 -26.78 -9.60 5.66
CA LYS A 212 -27.89 -10.44 6.11
C LYS A 212 -28.58 -9.87 7.35
N ASP A 213 -27.84 -9.11 8.16
CA ASP A 213 -28.35 -8.43 9.31
C ASP A 213 -27.76 -7.01 9.38
N LEU A 214 -28.54 -6.04 8.91
CA LEU A 214 -28.19 -4.61 8.91
C LEU A 214 -28.44 -3.94 10.27
N SER A 215 -28.72 -4.73 11.33
CA SER A 215 -28.92 -4.22 12.68
C SER A 215 -27.71 -3.41 13.15
N TRP A 216 -27.99 -2.33 13.90
CA TRP A 216 -26.97 -1.54 14.59
C TRP A 216 -26.08 -2.39 15.51
N LYS A 217 -26.65 -3.42 16.16
CA LYS A 217 -25.89 -4.30 17.05
C LYS A 217 -24.80 -5.08 16.31
N THR A 218 -25.10 -5.57 15.11
CA THR A 218 -24.22 -6.41 14.29
C THR A 218 -23.14 -5.60 13.58
N ASN A 219 -23.47 -4.40 13.05
CA ASN A 219 -22.57 -3.57 12.25
C ASN A 219 -22.19 -2.25 12.96
N ARG A 220 -22.16 -2.23 14.29
CA ARG A 220 -21.95 -1.00 15.09
C ARG A 220 -20.65 -0.27 14.73
N ILE A 221 -19.55 -1.01 14.58
CA ILE A 221 -18.23 -0.44 14.32
C ILE A 221 -18.20 0.18 12.93
N GLN A 222 -18.77 -0.52 11.92
CA GLN A 222 -18.85 -0.05 10.56
C GLN A 222 -19.70 1.24 10.44
N TYR A 223 -20.80 1.32 11.17
CA TYR A 223 -21.62 2.54 11.22
C TYR A 223 -20.88 3.70 11.89
N ILE A 224 -20.19 3.48 13.02
CA ILE A 224 -19.40 4.51 13.69
C ILE A 224 -18.27 4.99 12.75
N PHE A 225 -17.64 4.06 12.01
CA PHE A 225 -16.63 4.40 11.03
C PHE A 225 -17.21 5.28 9.91
N LEU A 226 -18.34 4.90 9.31
CA LEU A 226 -18.98 5.66 8.23
C LEU A 226 -19.45 7.05 8.69
N ILE A 227 -20.04 7.17 9.89
CA ILE A 227 -20.44 8.46 10.45
C ILE A 227 -19.20 9.33 10.65
N GLY A 228 -18.12 8.80 11.22
CA GLY A 228 -16.86 9.51 11.36
C GLY A 228 -16.29 9.96 10.01
N CYS A 229 -16.34 9.11 8.99
CA CYS A 229 -15.92 9.48 7.61
C CYS A 229 -16.77 10.62 7.05
N ALA A 230 -18.10 10.55 7.19
CA ALA A 230 -19.00 11.61 6.72
C ALA A 230 -18.73 12.95 7.42
N LEU A 231 -18.49 12.91 8.73
CA LEU A 231 -18.16 14.12 9.51
C LEU A 231 -16.79 14.70 9.08
N ILE A 232 -15.75 13.86 8.94
CA ILE A 232 -14.42 14.30 8.52
C ILE A 232 -14.50 14.95 7.13
N ILE A 233 -15.15 14.32 6.16
CA ILE A 233 -15.30 14.85 4.80
C ILE A 233 -16.13 16.14 4.82
N GLY A 234 -17.22 16.17 5.58
CA GLY A 234 -18.11 17.34 5.68
C GLY A 234 -17.44 18.57 6.29
N ILE A 235 -16.57 18.36 7.28
CA ILE A 235 -15.84 19.44 7.97
C ILE A 235 -14.66 19.91 7.13
N THR A 236 -13.84 18.98 6.63
CA THR A 236 -12.60 19.33 5.95
C THR A 236 -12.83 19.87 4.54
N ARG A 237 -13.77 19.25 3.80
CA ARG A 237 -14.06 19.56 2.38
C ARG A 237 -12.82 19.64 1.48
N GLN A 238 -11.75 18.94 1.86
CA GLN A 238 -10.44 19.01 1.25
C GLN A 238 -9.87 17.59 1.03
N TRP A 239 -8.96 17.45 0.09
CA TRP A 239 -8.35 16.17 -0.28
C TRP A 239 -7.51 15.54 0.84
N TYR A 240 -6.96 16.34 1.77
CA TYR A 240 -6.23 15.81 2.93
C TYR A 240 -7.12 15.03 3.92
N ALA A 241 -8.43 15.10 3.77
CA ALA A 241 -9.35 14.24 4.51
C ALA A 241 -8.93 12.76 4.45
N ILE A 242 -8.31 12.32 3.33
CA ILE A 242 -7.83 10.94 3.16
C ILE A 242 -6.88 10.53 4.30
N SER A 243 -5.91 11.37 4.66
CA SER A 243 -5.01 11.07 5.80
C SER A 243 -5.77 10.94 7.12
N ILE A 244 -6.70 11.86 7.38
CA ILE A 244 -7.50 11.87 8.60
C ILE A 244 -8.41 10.64 8.67
N LEU A 245 -8.97 10.22 7.54
CA LEU A 245 -9.80 9.00 7.44
C LEU A 245 -9.01 7.75 7.82
N ILE A 246 -7.77 7.63 7.38
CA ILE A 246 -6.93 6.48 7.73
C ILE A 246 -6.52 6.54 9.20
N LEU A 247 -6.18 7.70 9.74
CA LEU A 247 -5.91 7.86 11.16
C LEU A 247 -7.15 7.51 12.01
N TRP A 248 -8.34 7.89 11.58
CA TRP A 248 -9.61 7.50 12.19
C TRP A 248 -9.82 5.98 12.17
N TYR A 249 -9.53 5.34 11.03
CA TYR A 249 -9.57 3.88 10.90
C TYR A 249 -8.62 3.20 11.91
N ILE A 250 -7.38 3.68 12.03
CA ILE A 250 -6.39 3.16 12.98
C ILE A 250 -6.90 3.33 14.42
N LEU A 251 -7.34 4.54 14.78
CA LEU A 251 -7.85 4.83 16.12
C LEU A 251 -9.02 3.93 16.49
N LEU A 252 -9.98 3.78 15.58
CA LEU A 252 -11.16 2.94 15.82
C LEU A 252 -10.77 1.46 15.94
N SER A 253 -9.81 0.98 15.14
CA SER A 253 -9.29 -0.38 15.26
C SER A 253 -8.66 -0.62 16.63
N LEU A 254 -7.83 0.30 17.11
CA LEU A 254 -7.18 0.20 18.43
C LEU A 254 -8.18 0.23 19.59
N LEU A 255 -9.23 1.03 19.50
CA LEU A 255 -10.26 1.14 20.54
C LEU A 255 -11.17 -0.10 20.60
N THR A 256 -11.38 -0.77 19.47
CA THR A 256 -12.28 -1.93 19.41
C THR A 256 -11.62 -3.24 19.85
N GLN A 257 -10.30 -3.34 19.79
CA GLN A 257 -9.55 -4.53 20.25
C GLN A 257 -9.72 -4.83 21.73
N ARG A 258 -9.97 -3.84 22.57
CA ARG A 258 -10.15 -4.01 24.02
C ARG A 258 -11.37 -4.85 24.43
N LYS A 259 -12.21 -5.28 23.47
CA LYS A 259 -13.48 -6.00 23.75
C LYS A 259 -13.50 -7.46 23.29
N HIS A 260 -12.48 -7.96 22.62
CA HIS A 260 -12.37 -9.39 22.34
C HIS A 260 -11.26 -10.00 23.19
N PRO A 261 -11.58 -10.65 24.32
CA PRO A 261 -10.64 -11.59 24.93
C PRO A 261 -10.39 -12.70 23.90
N ALA A 262 -9.12 -13.06 23.75
CA ALA A 262 -8.74 -14.26 23.02
C ALA A 262 -9.56 -15.41 23.62
N ASN A 263 -10.47 -15.95 22.84
CA ASN A 263 -11.05 -17.25 23.18
C ASN A 263 -10.01 -18.27 22.73
N ASP A 264 -9.36 -18.84 23.73
CA ASP A 264 -8.57 -20.06 23.67
C ASP A 264 -9.36 -21.24 23.09
#